data_4d6cc7d21da446147be320d78eed67ca
#
_entry.id   4d6cc7d21da446147be320d78eed67ca
#
_cell.length_a   1.000
_cell.length_b   1.000
_cell.length_c   1.000
_cell.angle_alpha   90.00
_cell.angle_beta   90.00
_cell.angle_gamma   90.00
#
_symmetry.space_group_name_H-M   'P 1'
#
loop_
_entity.id
_entity.type
_entity.pdbx_description
1 polymer ?
#
loop_
_entity_poly.entity_id
_entity_poly.type
_entity_poly.pdbx_seq_one_letter_code
_entity_poly.pdbx_strand_id
1 'polypeptide(L)'
;MTLFSDDPIGEDKNIPKAALILGLAGIFPFFVFGLLAATLGAEIVTPKQADALLIGYGAIILSFVAGIRWGLALTTHNESDQAVQMTVSVVPSLIAWTACFMPFAYGLPVLAFTHAAVAVWDIRAMHNGRGPVWYAKLRMILASLAVGILVIVGLVRYVLLVSG
;
A
#
# COMPACT_ATOMS: atom_id res chain seq x y z
N MET A 1 12.77 -33.29 -14.67
CA MET A 1 11.66 -32.52 -14.12
C MET A 1 12.19 -31.12 -13.87
N THR A 2 12.16 -30.24 -14.90
CA THR A 2 12.70 -28.88 -14.89
C THR A 2 11.75 -28.01 -14.10
N LEU A 3 12.16 -27.59 -12.88
CA LEU A 3 11.37 -26.74 -11.97
C LEU A 3 11.43 -25.24 -12.32
N PHE A 4 12.15 -24.86 -13.34
CA PHE A 4 12.21 -23.49 -13.82
C PHE A 4 11.91 -23.49 -15.32
N SER A 5 10.82 -22.85 -15.71
CA SER A 5 10.56 -22.55 -17.12
C SER A 5 11.59 -21.52 -17.57
N ASP A 6 12.19 -21.73 -18.74
CA ASP A 6 13.18 -20.83 -19.38
C ASP A 6 12.54 -19.54 -19.94
N ASP A 7 11.38 -19.11 -19.44
CA ASP A 7 10.79 -17.83 -19.83
C ASP A 7 11.59 -16.69 -19.19
N PRO A 8 12.16 -15.78 -20.00
CA PRO A 8 12.88 -14.64 -19.47
C PRO A 8 11.92 -13.77 -18.64
N ILE A 9 12.35 -13.46 -17.43
CA ILE A 9 11.64 -12.61 -16.46
C ILE A 9 11.33 -11.27 -17.14
N GLY A 10 10.17 -11.12 -17.76
CA GLY A 10 9.81 -9.83 -18.38
C GLY A 10 8.70 -9.83 -19.41
N GLU A 11 8.31 -10.93 -20.00
CA GLU A 11 7.30 -10.93 -21.08
C GLU A 11 5.86 -11.23 -20.65
N ASP A 12 5.63 -11.83 -19.47
CA ASP A 12 4.25 -12.10 -19.05
C ASP A 12 3.59 -10.82 -18.52
N LYS A 13 2.71 -10.26 -19.39
CA LYS A 13 1.87 -9.08 -19.07
C LYS A 13 0.67 -9.43 -18.20
N ASN A 14 0.45 -10.71 -17.91
CA ASN A 14 -0.67 -11.19 -17.14
C ASN A 14 -0.33 -11.26 -15.65
N ILE A 15 -1.22 -10.72 -14.82
CA ILE A 15 -1.06 -10.80 -13.36
C ILE A 15 -1.26 -12.27 -12.94
N PRO A 16 -0.31 -12.89 -12.21
CA PRO A 16 -0.50 -14.23 -11.67
C PRO A 16 -1.75 -14.31 -10.80
N LYS A 17 -2.58 -15.33 -10.99
CA LYS A 17 -3.84 -15.49 -10.25
C LYS A 17 -3.66 -15.43 -8.74
N ALA A 18 -2.62 -16.08 -8.21
CA ALA A 18 -2.31 -16.05 -6.79
C ALA A 18 -2.01 -14.62 -6.30
N ALA A 19 -1.22 -13.84 -7.05
CA ALA A 19 -0.90 -12.45 -6.70
C ALA A 19 -2.13 -11.55 -6.70
N LEU A 20 -3.03 -11.73 -7.67
CA LEU A 20 -4.28 -10.98 -7.74
C LEU A 20 -5.21 -11.33 -6.56
N ILE A 21 -5.42 -12.62 -6.30
CA ILE A 21 -6.31 -13.09 -5.22
C ILE A 21 -5.79 -12.62 -3.85
N LEU A 22 -4.50 -12.83 -3.57
CA LEU A 22 -3.90 -12.42 -2.30
C LEU A 22 -3.87 -10.89 -2.16
N GLY A 23 -3.59 -10.18 -3.24
CA GLY A 23 -3.64 -8.72 -3.24
C GLY A 23 -5.04 -8.17 -2.94
N LEU A 24 -6.08 -8.70 -3.61
CA LEU A 24 -7.46 -8.31 -3.34
C LEU A 24 -7.93 -8.73 -1.94
N ALA A 25 -7.51 -9.90 -1.45
CA ALA A 25 -7.78 -10.30 -0.06
C ALA A 25 -7.18 -9.31 0.94
N GLY A 26 -6.01 -8.71 0.64
CA GLY A 26 -5.41 -7.64 1.45
C GLY A 26 -6.19 -6.32 1.42
N ILE A 27 -7.04 -6.08 0.42
CA ILE A 27 -7.92 -4.89 0.38
C ILE A 27 -9.16 -5.08 1.26
N PHE A 28 -9.59 -6.31 1.51
CA PHE A 28 -10.78 -6.58 2.32
C PHE A 28 -10.73 -5.96 3.73
N PRO A 29 -9.66 -6.11 4.53
CA PRO A 29 -9.57 -5.41 5.82
C PRO A 29 -9.55 -3.89 5.69
N PHE A 30 -8.96 -3.31 4.62
CA PHE A 30 -9.06 -1.88 4.37
C PHE A 30 -10.51 -1.42 4.25
N PHE A 31 -11.32 -2.18 3.51
CA PHE A 31 -12.74 -1.88 3.34
C PHE A 31 -13.50 -1.98 4.67
N VAL A 32 -13.28 -3.05 5.44
CA VAL A 32 -13.93 -3.25 6.75
C VAL A 32 -13.55 -2.16 7.74
N PHE A 33 -12.26 -1.88 7.91
CA PHE A 33 -11.80 -0.86 8.84
C PHE A 33 -12.14 0.56 8.36
N GLY A 34 -12.15 0.77 7.04
CA GLY A 34 -12.59 2.01 6.43
C GLY A 34 -14.07 2.28 6.72
N LEU A 35 -14.93 1.27 6.59
CA LEU A 35 -16.35 1.38 6.92
C LEU A 35 -16.56 1.69 8.42
N LEU A 36 -15.87 0.97 9.31
CA LEU A 36 -15.92 1.23 10.75
C LEU A 36 -15.47 2.64 11.10
N ALA A 37 -14.38 3.13 10.51
CA ALA A 37 -13.90 4.48 10.74
C ALA A 37 -14.84 5.55 10.15
N ALA A 38 -15.46 5.31 9.00
CA ALA A 38 -16.42 6.22 8.38
C ALA A 38 -17.72 6.35 9.20
N THR A 39 -18.18 5.24 9.78
CA THR A 39 -19.43 5.19 10.60
C THR A 39 -19.21 5.49 12.09
N LEU A 40 -18.00 5.93 12.47
CA LEU A 40 -17.63 6.21 13.86
C LEU A 40 -17.67 4.99 14.78
N GLY A 41 -17.38 3.81 14.26
CA GLY A 41 -17.33 2.56 15.01
C GLY A 41 -18.58 1.71 14.86
N ALA A 42 -18.75 0.79 15.78
CA ALA A 42 -19.91 -0.11 15.91
C ALA A 42 -20.13 -0.41 17.40
N GLU A 43 -21.15 -1.18 17.75
CA GLU A 43 -21.45 -1.50 19.16
C GLU A 43 -20.25 -2.04 19.96
N ILE A 44 -19.40 -2.84 19.30
CA ILE A 44 -18.22 -3.48 19.93
C ILE A 44 -16.89 -2.77 19.61
N VAL A 45 -16.92 -1.74 18.76
CA VAL A 45 -15.70 -1.02 18.32
C VAL A 45 -15.92 0.48 18.48
N THR A 46 -15.18 1.09 19.38
CA THR A 46 -15.26 2.55 19.58
C THR A 46 -14.70 3.31 18.39
N PRO A 47 -15.10 4.59 18.16
CA PRO A 47 -14.55 5.42 17.09
C PRO A 47 -13.02 5.49 17.10
N LYS A 48 -12.42 5.61 18.28
CA LYS A 48 -10.96 5.65 18.44
C LYS A 48 -10.28 4.33 18.03
N GLN A 49 -10.93 3.20 18.35
CA GLN A 49 -10.44 1.88 17.93
C GLN A 49 -10.58 1.69 16.42
N ALA A 50 -11.68 2.13 15.82
CA ALA A 50 -11.88 2.07 14.36
C ALA A 50 -10.81 2.88 13.61
N ASP A 51 -10.53 4.10 14.09
CA ASP A 51 -9.46 4.93 13.55
C ASP A 51 -8.09 4.25 13.65
N ALA A 52 -7.77 3.68 14.82
CA ALA A 52 -6.51 2.99 15.06
C ALA A 52 -6.36 1.71 14.19
N LEU A 53 -7.45 0.96 14.00
CA LEU A 53 -7.46 -0.22 13.12
C LEU A 53 -7.18 0.15 11.67
N LEU A 54 -7.81 1.21 11.15
CA LEU A 54 -7.59 1.65 9.77
C LEU A 54 -6.16 2.15 9.56
N ILE A 55 -5.67 3.04 10.44
CA ILE A 55 -4.30 3.58 10.35
C ILE A 55 -3.27 2.46 10.52
N GLY A 56 -3.43 1.62 11.55
CA GLY A 56 -2.50 0.53 11.82
C GLY A 56 -2.43 -0.49 10.67
N TYR A 57 -3.57 -0.90 10.13
CA TYR A 57 -3.60 -1.80 8.99
C TYR A 57 -2.97 -1.16 7.75
N GLY A 58 -3.32 0.09 7.46
CA GLY A 58 -2.73 0.84 6.36
C GLY A 58 -1.20 0.96 6.48
N ALA A 59 -0.69 1.19 7.68
CA ALA A 59 0.75 1.24 7.93
C ALA A 59 1.43 -0.12 7.71
N ILE A 60 0.80 -1.22 8.15
CA ILE A 60 1.31 -2.59 7.92
C ILE A 60 1.38 -2.89 6.43
N ILE A 61 0.32 -2.62 5.69
CA ILE A 61 0.28 -2.86 4.24
C ILE A 61 1.30 -1.97 3.51
N LEU A 62 1.43 -0.71 3.89
CA LEU A 62 2.43 0.18 3.29
C LEU A 62 3.85 -0.33 3.51
N SER A 63 4.16 -0.78 4.73
CA SER A 63 5.46 -1.36 5.05
C SER A 63 5.73 -2.65 4.28
N PHE A 64 4.72 -3.53 4.17
CA PHE A 64 4.81 -4.76 3.37
C PHE A 64 5.12 -4.46 1.90
N VAL A 65 4.37 -3.55 1.31
CA VAL A 65 4.55 -3.19 -0.11
C VAL A 65 5.87 -2.48 -0.36
N ALA A 66 6.27 -1.56 0.52
CA ALA A 66 7.57 -0.90 0.43
C ALA A 66 8.72 -1.92 0.53
N GLY A 67 8.58 -2.96 1.35
CA GLY A 67 9.57 -4.03 1.52
C GLY A 67 9.82 -4.86 0.25
N ILE A 68 8.91 -4.90 -0.72
CA ILE A 68 9.15 -5.56 -2.02
C ILE A 68 10.36 -4.95 -2.74
N ARG A 69 10.56 -3.64 -2.59
CA ARG A 69 11.74 -2.94 -3.11
C ARG A 69 13.04 -3.42 -2.53
N TRP A 70 13.04 -3.74 -1.24
CA TRP A 70 14.20 -4.34 -0.60
C TRP A 70 14.57 -5.67 -1.26
N GLY A 71 13.57 -6.54 -1.52
CA GLY A 71 13.78 -7.79 -2.24
C GLY A 71 14.33 -7.59 -3.65
N LEU A 72 13.81 -6.64 -4.41
CA LEU A 72 14.30 -6.30 -5.74
C LEU A 72 15.72 -5.71 -5.71
N ALA A 73 16.06 -4.92 -4.67
CA ALA A 73 17.39 -4.36 -4.51
C ALA A 73 18.47 -5.44 -4.33
N LEU A 74 18.14 -6.57 -3.71
CA LEU A 74 19.10 -7.67 -3.53
C LEU A 74 19.59 -8.30 -4.84
N THR A 75 18.86 -8.15 -5.94
CA THR A 75 19.21 -8.64 -7.27
C THR A 75 19.86 -7.57 -8.16
N THR A 76 20.01 -6.34 -7.65
CA THR A 76 20.59 -5.20 -8.39
C THR A 76 22.10 -5.20 -8.26
N HIS A 77 22.83 -5.20 -9.39
CA HIS A 77 24.28 -5.23 -9.42
C HIS A 77 24.95 -3.86 -9.27
N ASN A 78 24.19 -2.77 -9.47
CA ASN A 78 24.71 -1.40 -9.34
C ASN A 78 24.49 -0.92 -7.91
N GLU A 79 25.58 -0.64 -7.18
CA GLU A 79 25.52 -0.23 -5.76
C GLU A 79 24.72 1.05 -5.52
N SER A 80 24.80 2.05 -6.41
CA SER A 80 24.04 3.29 -6.27
C SER A 80 22.54 3.07 -6.43
N ASP A 81 22.14 2.27 -7.42
CA ASP A 81 20.75 1.88 -7.64
C ASP A 81 20.23 1.01 -6.49
N GLN A 82 21.05 0.10 -5.98
CA GLN A 82 20.71 -0.72 -4.82
C GLN A 82 20.43 0.13 -3.59
N ALA A 83 21.31 1.10 -3.27
CA ALA A 83 21.16 2.00 -2.14
C ALA A 83 19.89 2.84 -2.23
N VAL A 84 19.55 3.36 -3.43
CA VAL A 84 18.28 4.10 -3.66
C VAL A 84 17.07 3.20 -3.42
N GLN A 85 17.07 1.97 -3.94
CA GLN A 85 15.94 1.05 -3.77
C GLN A 85 15.73 0.64 -2.30
N MET A 86 16.82 0.40 -1.57
CA MET A 86 16.76 0.11 -0.14
C MET A 86 16.22 1.31 0.66
N THR A 87 16.69 2.53 0.35
CA THR A 87 16.19 3.75 0.99
C THR A 87 14.71 3.97 0.74
N VAL A 88 14.26 3.83 -0.51
CA VAL A 88 12.83 3.95 -0.88
C VAL A 88 11.98 2.84 -0.25
N SER A 89 12.56 1.73 0.13
CA SER A 89 11.87 0.67 0.88
C SER A 89 11.66 1.02 2.36
N VAL A 90 12.63 1.66 3.00
CA VAL A 90 12.60 1.93 4.45
C VAL A 90 11.83 3.20 4.78
N VAL A 91 12.03 4.28 4.03
CA VAL A 91 11.45 5.60 4.33
C VAL A 91 9.92 5.58 4.43
N PRO A 92 9.15 4.95 3.50
CA PRO A 92 7.70 4.87 3.63
C PRO A 92 7.23 4.11 4.87
N SER A 93 7.98 3.09 5.30
CA SER A 93 7.67 2.33 6.51
C SER A 93 7.80 3.18 7.77
N LEU A 94 8.82 4.03 7.83
CA LEU A 94 9.00 4.98 8.93
C LEU A 94 7.91 6.06 8.94
N ILE A 95 7.53 6.58 7.76
CA ILE A 95 6.43 7.55 7.64
C ILE A 95 5.10 6.88 8.08
N ALA A 96 4.84 5.65 7.66
CA ALA A 96 3.66 4.89 8.08
C ALA A 96 3.62 4.67 9.59
N TRP A 97 4.76 4.34 10.17
CA TRP A 97 4.90 4.19 11.61
C TRP A 97 4.60 5.49 12.35
N THR A 98 5.14 6.64 11.91
CA THR A 98 4.83 7.94 12.54
C THR A 98 3.36 8.31 12.40
N ALA A 99 2.68 7.95 11.30
CA ALA A 99 1.25 8.20 11.12
C ALA A 99 0.39 7.52 12.22
N CYS A 100 0.84 6.40 12.78
CA CYS A 100 0.15 5.70 13.88
C CYS A 100 0.10 6.51 15.19
N PHE A 101 0.98 7.48 15.37
CA PHE A 101 1.02 8.35 16.56
C PHE A 101 0.37 9.71 16.34
N MET A 102 -0.05 10.01 15.11
CA MET A 102 -0.72 11.26 14.77
C MET A 102 -2.22 11.21 15.10
N PRO A 103 -2.84 12.36 15.40
CA PRO A 103 -4.30 12.45 15.36
C PRO A 103 -4.83 11.97 14.01
N PHE A 104 -5.97 11.27 14.00
CA PHE A 104 -6.54 10.65 12.79
C PHE A 104 -6.62 11.60 11.59
N ALA A 105 -7.02 12.88 11.85
CA ALA A 105 -7.14 13.91 10.81
C ALA A 105 -5.82 14.21 10.06
N TYR A 106 -4.67 13.94 10.67
CA TYR A 106 -3.36 14.13 10.05
C TYR A 106 -2.74 12.81 9.61
N GLY A 107 -2.88 11.75 10.39
CA GLY A 107 -2.33 10.42 10.08
C GLY A 107 -2.94 9.82 8.82
N LEU A 108 -4.26 9.98 8.63
CA LEU A 108 -4.97 9.44 7.47
C LEU A 108 -4.46 10.04 6.13
N PRO A 109 -4.39 11.38 5.94
CA PRO A 109 -3.86 11.95 4.69
C PRO A 109 -2.37 11.67 4.49
N VAL A 110 -1.56 11.63 5.54
CA VAL A 110 -0.14 11.22 5.45
C VAL A 110 -0.03 9.80 4.91
N LEU A 111 -0.84 8.88 5.44
CA LEU A 111 -0.86 7.50 5.00
C LEU A 111 -1.34 7.36 3.54
N ALA A 112 -2.43 8.04 3.18
CA ALA A 112 -2.98 8.04 1.82
C ALA A 112 -1.96 8.58 0.79
N PHE A 113 -1.34 9.72 1.11
CA PHE A 113 -0.31 10.31 0.25
C PHE A 113 0.90 9.39 0.08
N THR A 114 1.37 8.77 1.17
CA THR A 114 2.53 7.88 1.11
C THR A 114 2.23 6.61 0.31
N HIS A 115 1.02 6.04 0.45
CA HIS A 115 0.57 4.92 -0.39
C HIS A 115 0.58 5.29 -1.89
N ALA A 116 0.06 6.47 -2.23
CA ALA A 116 0.05 6.96 -3.61
C ALA A 116 1.47 7.20 -4.15
N ALA A 117 2.33 7.83 -3.35
CA ALA A 117 3.71 8.13 -3.74
C ALA A 117 4.51 6.85 -4.00
N VAL A 118 4.41 5.85 -3.11
CA VAL A 118 5.08 4.55 -3.29
C VAL A 118 4.53 3.84 -4.53
N ALA A 119 3.21 3.87 -4.77
CA ALA A 119 2.63 3.25 -5.95
C ALA A 119 3.15 3.88 -7.25
N VAL A 120 3.20 5.22 -7.32
CA VAL A 120 3.75 5.94 -8.49
C VAL A 120 5.22 5.57 -8.71
N TRP A 121 5.99 5.51 -7.64
CA TRP A 121 7.39 5.08 -7.73
C TRP A 121 7.52 3.64 -8.22
N ASP A 122 6.72 2.71 -7.68
CA ASP A 122 6.72 1.30 -8.07
C ASP A 122 6.38 1.14 -9.56
N ILE A 123 5.32 1.80 -10.02
CA ILE A 123 4.88 1.74 -11.41
C ILE A 123 5.98 2.24 -12.34
N ARG A 124 6.59 3.41 -12.03
CA ARG A 124 7.70 3.96 -12.82
C ARG A 124 8.89 3.02 -12.88
N ALA A 125 9.24 2.40 -11.75
CA ALA A 125 10.38 1.51 -11.70
C ALA A 125 10.17 0.22 -12.50
N MET A 126 8.95 -0.34 -12.50
CA MET A 126 8.62 -1.51 -13.34
C MET A 126 8.70 -1.14 -14.83
N HIS A 127 8.21 0.03 -15.22
CA HIS A 127 8.34 0.53 -16.59
C HIS A 127 9.80 0.76 -17.02
N ASN A 128 10.69 1.06 -16.07
CA ASN A 128 12.12 1.20 -16.31
C ASN A 128 12.90 -0.14 -16.21
N GLY A 129 12.21 -1.28 -16.30
CA GLY A 129 12.84 -2.61 -16.30
C GLY A 129 13.37 -3.09 -14.94
N ARG A 130 12.94 -2.47 -13.83
CA ARG A 130 13.38 -2.84 -12.47
C ARG A 130 12.50 -3.91 -11.82
N GLY A 131 11.74 -4.66 -12.63
CA GLY A 131 10.89 -5.76 -12.18
C GLY A 131 9.80 -6.11 -13.19
N PRO A 132 8.93 -7.08 -12.89
CA PRO A 132 7.96 -7.58 -13.84
C PRO A 132 6.85 -6.56 -14.13
N VAL A 133 6.48 -6.42 -15.41
CA VAL A 133 5.47 -5.44 -15.88
C VAL A 133 4.08 -5.73 -15.29
N TRP A 134 3.74 -6.99 -15.06
CA TRP A 134 2.45 -7.35 -14.44
C TRP A 134 2.31 -6.77 -13.02
N TYR A 135 3.43 -6.60 -12.30
CA TYR A 135 3.41 -6.02 -10.96
C TYR A 135 3.00 -4.53 -10.98
N ALA A 136 3.39 -3.77 -12.01
CA ALA A 136 2.92 -2.39 -12.15
C ALA A 136 1.39 -2.30 -12.25
N LYS A 137 0.76 -3.21 -13.02
CA LYS A 137 -0.70 -3.29 -13.14
C LYS A 137 -1.36 -3.66 -11.81
N LEU A 138 -0.86 -4.70 -11.16
CA LEU A 138 -1.35 -5.12 -9.84
C LEU A 138 -1.24 -3.97 -8.84
N ARG A 139 -0.10 -3.32 -8.81
CA ARG A 139 0.18 -2.20 -7.91
C ARG A 139 -0.76 -1.02 -8.14
N MET A 140 -1.04 -0.69 -9.40
CA MET A 140 -2.00 0.35 -9.75
C MET A 140 -3.41 0.03 -9.20
N ILE A 141 -3.90 -1.20 -9.41
CA ILE A 141 -5.22 -1.63 -8.93
C ILE A 141 -5.30 -1.54 -7.41
N LEU A 142 -4.36 -2.19 -6.71
CA LEU A 142 -4.40 -2.28 -5.24
C LEU A 142 -4.19 -0.91 -4.57
N ALA A 143 -3.29 -0.09 -5.08
CA ALA A 143 -3.06 1.25 -4.55
C ALA A 143 -4.25 2.17 -4.78
N SER A 144 -4.89 2.12 -5.96
CA SER A 144 -6.09 2.92 -6.22
C SER A 144 -7.23 2.56 -5.28
N LEU A 145 -7.43 1.28 -4.98
CA LEU A 145 -8.42 0.83 -4.01
C LEU A 145 -8.10 1.30 -2.58
N ALA A 146 -6.87 1.08 -2.13
CA ALA A 146 -6.45 1.48 -0.78
C ALA A 146 -6.53 3.01 -0.59
N VAL A 147 -5.95 3.78 -1.49
CA VAL A 147 -5.99 5.25 -1.46
C VAL A 147 -7.42 5.76 -1.58
N GLY A 148 -8.23 5.16 -2.45
CA GLY A 148 -9.65 5.49 -2.61
C GLY A 148 -10.42 5.34 -1.29
N ILE A 149 -10.24 4.22 -0.58
CA ILE A 149 -10.86 4.00 0.73
C ILE A 149 -10.40 5.07 1.73
N LEU A 150 -9.10 5.33 1.85
CA LEU A 150 -8.56 6.33 2.78
C LEU A 150 -9.12 7.74 2.48
N VAL A 151 -9.19 8.13 1.21
CA VAL A 151 -9.74 9.43 0.79
C VAL A 151 -11.23 9.52 1.10
N ILE A 152 -12.02 8.48 0.77
CA ILE A 152 -13.46 8.45 1.05
C ILE A 152 -13.72 8.58 2.56
N VAL A 153 -12.99 7.83 3.39
CA VAL A 153 -13.11 7.94 4.86
C VAL A 153 -12.79 9.35 5.33
N GLY A 154 -11.71 9.96 4.81
CA GLY A 154 -11.34 11.33 5.14
C GLY A 154 -12.43 12.35 4.79
N LEU A 155 -13.04 12.21 3.61
CA LEU A 155 -14.13 13.08 3.16
C LEU A 155 -15.39 12.91 4.03
N VAL A 156 -15.79 11.66 4.33
CA VAL A 156 -16.95 11.39 5.19
C VAL A 156 -16.74 11.98 6.58
N ARG A 157 -15.57 11.78 7.17
CA ARG A 157 -15.23 12.32 8.49
C ARG A 157 -15.19 13.85 8.49
N TYR A 158 -14.71 14.47 7.41
CA TYR A 158 -14.74 15.93 7.26
C TYR A 158 -16.18 16.46 7.20
N VAL A 159 -17.04 15.83 6.39
CA VAL A 159 -18.46 16.23 6.29
C VAL A 159 -19.16 16.11 7.65
N LEU A 160 -18.96 15.02 8.37
CA LEU A 160 -19.56 14.83 9.71
C LEU A 160 -19.10 15.88 10.71
N LEU A 161 -17.84 16.35 10.62
CA LEU A 161 -17.32 17.41 11.50
C LEU A 161 -17.90 18.80 11.18
N VAL A 162 -18.25 19.05 9.92
CA VAL A 162 -18.78 20.36 9.48
C VAL A 162 -20.31 20.44 9.65
N SER A 163 -20.99 19.29 9.61
CA SER A 163 -22.48 19.21 9.68
C SER A 163 -23.04 19.01 11.10
N GLY A 164 -22.21 18.74 12.09
CA GLY A 164 -22.60 18.56 13.50
C GLY A 164 -22.15 19.70 14.37
#